data_1e0a71dd7e68830942ef284c0bbf29d7
#
_entry.id   1e0a71dd7e68830942ef284c0bbf29d7
#
_cell.length_a   1.000
_cell.length_b   1.000
_cell.length_c   1.000
_cell.angle_alpha   90.00
_cell.angle_beta   90.00
_cell.angle_gamma   90.00
#
_symmetry.space_group_name_H-M   'P 1'
#
loop_
_entity.id
_entity.type
_entity.pdbx_description
1 polymer ?
#
loop_
_entity_poly.entity_id
_entity_poly.type
_entity_poly.pdbx_seq_one_letter_code
_entity_poly.pdbx_strand_id
1 'polypeptide(L)'
;MPSTLTTPSHTLLAVVPPLVESGQIAAPYAVIDIAAFDHNAEEMAGRAGGLPIRVASKSLRSVTALRRALDHDGFTGILSYSVPEAIRLAREGFDDIVVAYPCVNSSALRELAADKQLREAITVMVDCEEHLELIGTAAQGAGPVKVAIDLDCTLHLPGAVIGPRRSPVRTPEQVDGLARRIVDKRCLRLVGVMAYEGQVASVADAEAGVAGSVKRWLRRTSMEQLGPRRKACIDAARAHADLEFVNGGGTGSLDVSAAE
;
A
#
# COMPACT_ATOMS: atom_id res chain seq x y z
N MET A 1 21.76 7.54 -3.57
CA MET A 1 21.90 7.70 -5.04
C MET A 1 20.60 8.28 -5.55
N PRO A 2 20.59 9.27 -6.45
CA PRO A 2 19.34 9.72 -7.05
C PRO A 2 18.72 8.56 -7.83
N SER A 3 17.40 8.35 -7.65
CA SER A 3 16.64 7.35 -8.40
C SER A 3 16.75 7.63 -9.89
N THR A 4 17.37 6.73 -10.63
CA THR A 4 17.52 6.79 -12.09
C THR A 4 16.40 6.03 -12.78
N LEU A 5 15.13 6.22 -12.32
CA LEU A 5 14.00 5.68 -13.07
C LEU A 5 14.09 6.14 -14.51
N THR A 6 14.32 5.21 -15.41
CA THR A 6 14.51 5.50 -16.83
C THR A 6 13.24 6.07 -17.45
N THR A 7 13.39 7.18 -18.14
CA THR A 7 12.37 7.74 -19.04
C THR A 7 12.10 6.74 -20.17
N PRO A 8 10.87 6.64 -20.71
CA PRO A 8 10.57 5.78 -21.86
C PRO A 8 11.61 5.96 -22.95
N SER A 9 12.11 4.86 -23.48
CA SER A 9 13.17 4.94 -24.49
C SER A 9 12.69 5.69 -25.74
N HIS A 10 13.57 6.43 -26.38
CA HIS A 10 13.29 7.06 -27.69
C HIS A 10 12.77 6.04 -28.72
N THR A 11 13.07 4.76 -28.53
CA THR A 11 12.59 3.64 -29.34
C THR A 11 11.06 3.50 -29.31
N LEU A 12 10.41 3.65 -28.14
CA LEU A 12 8.93 3.58 -28.03
C LEU A 12 8.26 4.71 -28.80
N LEU A 13 8.80 5.93 -28.74
CA LEU A 13 8.30 7.08 -29.50
C LEU A 13 8.43 6.90 -31.01
N ALA A 14 9.35 6.08 -31.48
CA ALA A 14 9.53 5.77 -32.89
C ALA A 14 8.64 4.58 -33.37
N VAL A 15 8.32 3.62 -32.50
CA VAL A 15 7.57 2.40 -32.89
C VAL A 15 6.05 2.61 -32.84
N VAL A 16 5.54 3.38 -31.89
CA VAL A 16 4.09 3.51 -31.66
C VAL A 16 3.35 4.20 -32.82
N PRO A 17 3.81 5.36 -33.38
CA PRO A 17 3.09 6.03 -34.47
C PRO A 17 2.83 5.12 -35.69
N PRO A 18 3.81 4.37 -36.23
CA PRO A 18 3.57 3.47 -37.34
C PRO A 18 2.52 2.40 -37.06
N LEU A 19 2.43 1.89 -35.81
CA LEU A 19 1.41 0.90 -35.41
C LEU A 19 0.01 1.51 -35.38
N VAL A 20 -0.12 2.76 -34.99
CA VAL A 20 -1.38 3.50 -35.04
C VAL A 20 -1.78 3.80 -36.50
N GLU A 21 -0.86 4.30 -37.30
CA GLU A 21 -1.08 4.63 -38.71
C GLU A 21 -1.47 3.41 -39.54
N SER A 22 -0.88 2.25 -39.25
CA SER A 22 -1.24 0.98 -39.90
C SER A 22 -2.55 0.34 -39.40
N GLY A 23 -3.19 0.92 -38.36
CA GLY A 23 -4.39 0.40 -37.74
C GLY A 23 -4.17 -0.86 -36.88
N GLN A 24 -2.93 -1.24 -36.58
CA GLN A 24 -2.62 -2.37 -35.72
C GLN A 24 -2.99 -2.11 -34.27
N ILE A 25 -2.94 -0.85 -33.84
CA ILE A 25 -3.45 -0.39 -32.54
C ILE A 25 -4.35 0.81 -32.74
N ALA A 26 -5.41 0.93 -31.91
CA ALA A 26 -6.35 2.03 -31.96
C ALA A 26 -6.42 2.73 -30.59
N ALA A 27 -6.64 4.05 -30.60
CA ALA A 27 -6.88 4.81 -29.37
C ALA A 27 -8.23 4.41 -28.72
N PRO A 28 -8.32 4.43 -27.37
CA PRO A 28 -7.27 4.74 -26.43
C PRO A 28 -6.31 3.59 -26.18
N TYR A 29 -5.01 3.83 -26.10
CA TYR A 29 -4.00 2.84 -25.77
C TYR A 29 -3.01 3.37 -24.73
N ALA A 30 -2.37 2.44 -24.01
CA ALA A 30 -1.23 2.68 -23.15
C ALA A 30 -0.08 1.78 -23.60
N VAL A 31 1.15 2.28 -23.46
CA VAL A 31 2.35 1.55 -23.84
C VAL A 31 3.28 1.44 -22.65
N ILE A 32 3.81 0.24 -22.41
CA ILE A 32 4.80 -0.02 -21.37
C ILE A 32 6.10 -0.45 -22.07
N ASP A 33 7.20 0.24 -21.77
CA ASP A 33 8.55 -0.21 -22.12
C ASP A 33 8.93 -1.33 -21.16
N ILE A 34 8.98 -2.54 -21.66
CA ILE A 34 9.21 -3.74 -20.84
C ILE A 34 10.64 -3.74 -20.26
N ALA A 35 11.63 -3.31 -21.03
CA ALA A 35 13.01 -3.25 -20.54
C ALA A 35 13.17 -2.23 -19.41
N ALA A 36 12.55 -1.05 -19.56
CA ALA A 36 12.53 -0.04 -18.52
C ALA A 36 11.71 -0.47 -17.29
N PHE A 37 10.62 -1.21 -17.52
CA PHE A 37 9.79 -1.75 -16.45
C PHE A 37 10.58 -2.73 -15.57
N ASP A 38 11.26 -3.71 -16.20
CA ASP A 38 12.04 -4.72 -15.50
C ASP A 38 13.22 -4.10 -14.76
N HIS A 39 13.97 -3.21 -15.42
CA HIS A 39 15.05 -2.47 -14.79
C HIS A 39 14.60 -1.68 -13.56
N ASN A 40 13.45 -1.00 -13.64
CA ASN A 40 12.90 -0.26 -12.51
C ASN A 40 12.47 -1.21 -11.37
N ALA A 41 11.93 -2.38 -11.68
CA ALA A 41 11.59 -3.38 -10.69
C ALA A 41 12.84 -3.89 -9.94
N GLU A 42 13.91 -4.23 -10.67
CA GLU A 42 15.18 -4.66 -10.08
C GLU A 42 15.82 -3.56 -9.20
N GLU A 43 15.80 -2.30 -9.66
CA GLU A 43 16.29 -1.17 -8.87
C GLU A 43 15.50 -0.98 -7.57
N MET A 44 14.17 -1.07 -7.65
CA MET A 44 13.31 -0.96 -6.47
C MET A 44 13.56 -2.10 -5.48
N ALA A 45 13.69 -3.35 -5.94
CA ALA A 45 14.00 -4.51 -5.09
C ALA A 45 15.36 -4.34 -4.41
N GLY A 46 16.37 -3.85 -5.13
CA GLY A 46 17.68 -3.53 -4.56
C GLY A 46 17.62 -2.47 -3.45
N ARG A 47 16.81 -1.42 -3.64
CA ARG A 47 16.61 -0.37 -2.63
C ARG A 47 15.80 -0.82 -1.41
N ALA A 48 14.95 -1.81 -1.58
CA ALA A 48 14.17 -2.38 -0.47
C ALA A 48 15.00 -3.21 0.50
N GLY A 49 16.28 -3.47 0.21
CA GLY A 49 17.21 -4.11 1.15
C GLY A 49 16.80 -5.52 1.59
N GLY A 50 16.07 -6.24 0.74
CA GLY A 50 15.54 -7.59 1.04
C GLY A 50 14.15 -7.61 1.67
N LEU A 51 13.54 -6.46 1.97
CA LEU A 51 12.13 -6.40 2.38
C LEU A 51 11.22 -6.57 1.16
N PRO A 52 10.09 -7.28 1.32
CA PRO A 52 9.15 -7.48 0.22
C PRO A 52 8.43 -6.19 -0.17
N ILE A 53 8.22 -5.98 -1.46
CA ILE A 53 7.48 -4.85 -2.03
C ILE A 53 6.10 -5.30 -2.45
N ARG A 54 5.06 -4.66 -1.92
CA ARG A 54 3.67 -4.87 -2.33
C ARG A 54 3.33 -3.97 -3.51
N VAL A 55 2.82 -4.58 -4.61
CA VAL A 55 2.56 -3.84 -5.86
C VAL A 55 1.27 -3.03 -5.76
N ALA A 56 1.35 -1.72 -5.98
CA ALA A 56 0.17 -0.85 -5.96
C ALA A 56 -0.60 -0.92 -7.28
N SER A 57 -1.77 -1.55 -7.28
CA SER A 57 -2.63 -1.74 -8.47
C SER A 57 -3.04 -0.42 -9.13
N LYS A 58 -3.25 0.64 -8.34
CA LYS A 58 -3.62 1.96 -8.88
C LYS A 58 -2.57 2.56 -9.83
N SER A 59 -1.32 2.15 -9.70
CA SER A 59 -0.21 2.66 -10.51
C SER A 59 -0.06 1.90 -11.83
N LEU A 60 -0.32 0.59 -11.86
CA LEU A 60 -0.16 -0.23 -13.05
C LEU A 60 -1.45 -0.41 -13.86
N ARG A 61 -2.59 -0.57 -13.20
CA ARG A 61 -3.92 -0.70 -13.79
C ARG A 61 -4.05 -1.74 -14.92
N SER A 62 -3.18 -2.74 -14.92
CA SER A 62 -3.14 -3.83 -15.89
C SER A 62 -2.84 -5.14 -15.17
N VAL A 63 -3.69 -6.15 -15.36
CA VAL A 63 -3.49 -7.49 -14.81
C VAL A 63 -2.16 -8.08 -15.29
N THR A 64 -1.85 -7.93 -16.57
CA THR A 64 -0.58 -8.41 -17.15
C THR A 64 0.63 -7.72 -16.54
N ALA A 65 0.56 -6.40 -16.33
CA ALA A 65 1.66 -5.66 -15.70
C ALA A 65 1.81 -6.00 -14.21
N LEU A 66 0.69 -6.26 -13.50
CA LEU A 66 0.73 -6.74 -12.11
C LEU A 66 1.40 -8.12 -12.02
N ARG A 67 1.03 -9.08 -12.90
CA ARG A 67 1.68 -10.40 -12.96
C ARG A 67 3.18 -10.25 -13.20
N ARG A 68 3.56 -9.46 -14.23
CA ARG A 68 4.98 -9.22 -14.52
C ARG A 68 5.74 -8.62 -13.33
N ALA A 69 5.15 -7.67 -12.62
CA ALA A 69 5.79 -7.11 -11.42
C ALA A 69 5.98 -8.15 -10.32
N LEU A 70 5.00 -9.03 -10.12
CA LEU A 70 5.07 -10.10 -9.12
C LEU A 70 5.98 -11.27 -9.53
N ASP A 71 6.33 -11.38 -10.80
CA ASP A 71 7.32 -12.36 -11.30
C ASP A 71 8.77 -11.96 -10.98
N HIS A 72 9.02 -10.68 -10.56
CA HIS A 72 10.33 -10.22 -10.12
C HIS A 72 10.57 -10.59 -8.65
N ASP A 73 11.79 -11.01 -8.34
CA ASP A 73 12.25 -11.24 -6.99
C ASP A 73 12.09 -9.98 -6.12
N GLY A 74 11.65 -10.15 -4.89
CA GLY A 74 11.42 -9.05 -3.95
C GLY A 74 10.02 -8.43 -4.02
N PHE A 75 9.18 -8.83 -4.97
CA PHE A 75 7.79 -8.38 -5.03
C PHE A 75 6.82 -9.46 -4.53
N THR A 76 5.88 -9.07 -3.68
CA THR A 76 4.85 -9.98 -3.15
C THR A 76 3.57 -9.25 -2.83
N GLY A 77 2.44 -9.86 -3.20
CA GLY A 77 1.11 -9.33 -2.90
C GLY A 77 0.78 -8.01 -3.59
N ILE A 78 -0.44 -7.58 -3.44
CA ILE A 78 -1.00 -6.39 -4.10
C ILE A 78 -1.52 -5.40 -3.05
N LEU A 79 -1.27 -4.12 -3.27
CA LEU A 79 -1.96 -3.02 -2.60
C LEU A 79 -3.09 -2.55 -3.52
N SER A 80 -4.31 -3.01 -3.26
CA SER A 80 -5.50 -2.67 -4.04
C SER A 80 -6.09 -1.32 -3.64
N TYR A 81 -6.76 -0.67 -4.57
CA TYR A 81 -7.40 0.61 -4.37
C TYR A 81 -8.74 0.53 -3.63
N SER A 82 -9.50 -0.56 -3.83
CA SER A 82 -10.84 -0.74 -3.26
C SER A 82 -11.21 -2.21 -3.11
N VAL A 83 -12.19 -2.52 -2.24
CA VAL A 83 -12.70 -3.90 -2.07
C VAL A 83 -13.24 -4.48 -3.38
N PRO A 84 -14.04 -3.78 -4.20
CA PRO A 84 -14.47 -4.32 -5.50
C PRO A 84 -13.31 -4.67 -6.45
N GLU A 85 -12.24 -3.85 -6.47
CA GLU A 85 -11.04 -4.16 -7.25
C GLU A 85 -10.32 -5.39 -6.67
N ALA A 86 -10.16 -5.46 -5.35
CA ALA A 86 -9.53 -6.59 -4.68
C ALA A 86 -10.26 -7.91 -4.99
N ILE A 87 -11.59 -7.91 -4.94
CA ILE A 87 -12.43 -9.07 -5.31
C ILE A 87 -12.16 -9.49 -6.76
N ARG A 88 -12.12 -8.52 -7.69
CA ARG A 88 -11.81 -8.81 -9.09
C ARG A 88 -10.42 -9.42 -9.23
N LEU A 89 -9.41 -8.83 -8.58
CA LEU A 89 -8.03 -9.33 -8.64
C LEU A 89 -7.91 -10.74 -8.03
N ALA A 90 -8.59 -11.01 -6.91
CA ALA A 90 -8.62 -12.34 -6.32
C ALA A 90 -9.25 -13.38 -7.28
N ARG A 91 -10.31 -13.02 -8.01
CA ARG A 91 -10.91 -13.87 -9.05
C ARG A 91 -10.02 -14.09 -10.28
N GLU A 92 -9.10 -13.17 -10.54
CA GLU A 92 -8.01 -13.32 -11.54
C GLU A 92 -6.87 -14.21 -11.05
N GLY A 93 -6.96 -14.74 -9.81
CA GLY A 93 -5.98 -15.64 -9.22
C GLY A 93 -4.84 -14.96 -8.46
N PHE A 94 -4.98 -13.69 -8.13
CA PHE A 94 -4.06 -13.04 -7.19
C PHE A 94 -4.45 -13.33 -5.74
N ASP A 95 -3.47 -13.40 -4.88
CA ASP A 95 -3.60 -13.53 -3.43
C ASP A 95 -2.85 -12.41 -2.69
N ASP A 96 -2.82 -12.46 -1.36
CA ASP A 96 -2.17 -11.45 -0.51
C ASP A 96 -2.51 -10.01 -0.93
N ILE A 97 -3.81 -9.72 -1.04
CA ILE A 97 -4.32 -8.43 -1.48
C ILE A 97 -4.70 -7.58 -0.26
N VAL A 98 -3.99 -6.48 -0.05
CA VAL A 98 -4.31 -5.50 0.98
C VAL A 98 -5.06 -4.32 0.36
N VAL A 99 -6.25 -4.01 0.87
CA VAL A 99 -7.02 -2.84 0.41
C VAL A 99 -6.50 -1.59 1.10
N ALA A 100 -6.02 -0.62 0.33
CA ALA A 100 -5.29 0.55 0.82
C ALA A 100 -6.10 1.54 1.66
N TYR A 101 -7.42 1.45 1.65
CA TYR A 101 -8.32 2.40 2.31
C TYR A 101 -9.47 1.69 3.02
N PRO A 102 -9.99 2.22 4.14
CA PRO A 102 -11.23 1.71 4.74
C PRO A 102 -12.38 1.67 3.74
N CYS A 103 -13.26 0.70 3.87
CA CYS A 103 -14.36 0.47 2.95
C CYS A 103 -15.70 0.58 3.66
N VAL A 104 -16.59 1.43 3.11
CA VAL A 104 -18.00 1.57 3.57
C VAL A 104 -19.00 0.97 2.57
N ASN A 105 -18.54 0.31 1.51
CA ASN A 105 -19.40 -0.35 0.54
C ASN A 105 -19.91 -1.68 1.11
N SER A 106 -21.10 -1.66 1.73
CA SER A 106 -21.69 -2.84 2.38
C SER A 106 -21.97 -4.00 1.42
N SER A 107 -22.21 -3.76 0.12
CA SER A 107 -22.42 -4.84 -0.84
C SER A 107 -21.12 -5.58 -1.15
N ALA A 108 -20.03 -4.83 -1.35
CA ALA A 108 -18.70 -5.41 -1.56
C ALA A 108 -18.18 -6.15 -0.32
N LEU A 109 -18.43 -5.62 0.88
CA LEU A 109 -18.07 -6.29 2.13
C LEU A 109 -18.85 -7.59 2.32
N ARG A 110 -20.16 -7.64 1.99
CA ARG A 110 -20.94 -8.88 2.03
C ARG A 110 -20.44 -9.92 1.01
N GLU A 111 -20.10 -9.48 -0.20
CA GLU A 111 -19.52 -10.35 -1.23
C GLU A 111 -18.20 -10.97 -0.76
N LEU A 112 -17.29 -10.15 -0.23
CA LEU A 112 -16.04 -10.59 0.36
C LEU A 112 -16.28 -11.57 1.52
N ALA A 113 -17.18 -11.24 2.44
CA ALA A 113 -17.46 -12.05 3.61
C ALA A 113 -18.10 -13.39 3.29
N ALA A 114 -18.92 -13.47 2.25
CA ALA A 114 -19.61 -14.70 1.85
C ALA A 114 -18.67 -15.77 1.25
N ASP A 115 -17.57 -15.37 0.65
CA ASP A 115 -16.64 -16.27 -0.06
C ASP A 115 -15.38 -16.53 0.78
N LYS A 116 -15.10 -17.80 1.07
CA LYS A 116 -13.92 -18.22 1.84
C LYS A 116 -12.61 -17.84 1.13
N GLN A 117 -12.53 -18.01 -0.19
CA GLN A 117 -11.31 -17.71 -0.94
C GLN A 117 -11.02 -16.19 -0.90
N LEU A 118 -12.05 -15.36 -1.03
CA LEU A 118 -11.91 -13.91 -0.91
C LEU A 118 -11.47 -13.49 0.49
N ARG A 119 -12.02 -14.10 1.56
CA ARG A 119 -11.58 -13.80 2.95
C ARG A 119 -10.13 -14.20 3.23
N GLU A 120 -9.65 -15.25 2.61
CA GLU A 120 -8.24 -15.67 2.74
C GLU A 120 -7.30 -14.78 1.93
N ALA A 121 -7.71 -14.34 0.74
CA ALA A 121 -6.89 -13.55 -0.16
C ALA A 121 -6.85 -12.04 0.17
N ILE A 122 -7.90 -11.50 0.81
CA ILE A 122 -8.09 -10.04 0.94
C ILE A 122 -8.06 -9.60 2.40
N THR A 123 -7.26 -8.56 2.68
CA THR A 123 -7.23 -7.84 3.96
C THR A 123 -7.80 -6.43 3.77
N VAL A 124 -8.74 -6.01 4.61
CA VAL A 124 -9.33 -4.66 4.58
C VAL A 124 -8.81 -3.78 5.69
N MET A 125 -8.71 -2.46 5.44
CA MET A 125 -8.28 -1.47 6.43
C MET A 125 -9.40 -1.10 7.38
N VAL A 126 -9.04 -0.88 8.65
CA VAL A 126 -9.90 -0.35 9.71
C VAL A 126 -9.16 0.70 10.52
N ASP A 127 -9.85 1.75 10.98
CA ASP A 127 -9.28 2.81 11.81
C ASP A 127 -10.27 3.37 12.83
N CYS A 128 -11.48 2.82 12.90
CA CYS A 128 -12.51 3.19 13.88
C CYS A 128 -13.44 2.01 14.16
N GLU A 129 -14.27 2.16 15.18
CA GLU A 129 -15.21 1.11 15.60
C GLU A 129 -16.32 0.88 14.57
N GLU A 130 -16.76 1.94 13.90
CA GLU A 130 -17.79 1.87 12.87
C GLU A 130 -17.37 0.97 11.70
N HIS A 131 -16.09 0.93 11.35
CA HIS A 131 -15.57 -0.01 10.36
C HIS A 131 -15.67 -1.46 10.86
N LEU A 132 -15.40 -1.73 12.15
CA LEU A 132 -15.52 -3.07 12.73
C LEU A 132 -16.97 -3.54 12.73
N GLU A 133 -17.93 -2.65 13.06
CA GLU A 133 -19.37 -2.95 13.04
C GLU A 133 -19.85 -3.24 11.62
N LEU A 134 -19.42 -2.44 10.65
CA LEU A 134 -19.81 -2.60 9.25
C LEU A 134 -19.34 -3.94 8.67
N ILE A 135 -18.07 -4.28 8.92
CA ILE A 135 -17.48 -5.55 8.46
C ILE A 135 -18.11 -6.71 9.23
N GLY A 136 -18.30 -6.58 10.56
CA GLY A 136 -18.93 -7.58 11.40
C GLY A 136 -20.37 -7.91 10.97
N THR A 137 -21.13 -6.88 10.58
CA THR A 137 -22.48 -7.05 10.03
C THR A 137 -22.44 -7.78 8.69
N ALA A 138 -21.49 -7.46 7.83
CA ALA A 138 -21.30 -8.12 6.53
C ALA A 138 -20.86 -9.59 6.68
N ALA A 139 -20.06 -9.89 7.71
CA ALA A 139 -19.49 -11.22 7.98
C ALA A 139 -20.40 -12.11 8.85
N GLN A 140 -21.61 -11.67 9.18
CA GLN A 140 -22.51 -12.39 10.06
C GLN A 140 -22.82 -13.81 9.53
N GLY A 141 -22.47 -14.84 10.32
CA GLY A 141 -22.62 -16.24 9.93
C GLY A 141 -21.55 -16.78 8.98
N ALA A 142 -20.57 -15.97 8.60
CA ALA A 142 -19.40 -16.37 7.80
C ALA A 142 -18.15 -16.55 8.68
N GLY A 143 -17.03 -16.96 8.08
CA GLY A 143 -15.75 -17.01 8.77
C GLY A 143 -15.12 -15.60 8.93
N PRO A 144 -14.00 -15.50 9.67
CA PRO A 144 -13.39 -14.22 9.95
C PRO A 144 -12.86 -13.53 8.69
N VAL A 145 -13.04 -12.21 8.62
CA VAL A 145 -12.45 -11.32 7.62
C VAL A 145 -11.11 -10.79 8.15
N LYS A 146 -10.06 -10.85 7.33
CA LYS A 146 -8.75 -10.27 7.64
C LYS A 146 -8.85 -8.74 7.67
N VAL A 147 -8.35 -8.15 8.75
CA VAL A 147 -8.29 -6.69 8.90
C VAL A 147 -6.88 -6.21 9.27
N ALA A 148 -6.53 -5.01 8.83
CA ALA A 148 -5.33 -4.31 9.24
C ALA A 148 -5.66 -2.91 9.75
N ILE A 149 -4.95 -2.45 10.79
CA ILE A 149 -5.14 -1.10 11.35
C ILE A 149 -4.42 -0.08 10.47
N ASP A 150 -5.14 0.95 9.98
CA ASP A 150 -4.53 2.10 9.30
C ASP A 150 -4.04 3.10 10.36
N LEU A 151 -2.73 3.37 10.37
CA LEU A 151 -2.07 4.26 11.33
C LEU A 151 -1.80 5.62 10.71
N ASP A 152 -2.14 6.71 11.40
CA ASP A 152 -1.75 8.04 11.00
C ASP A 152 -0.23 8.25 11.15
N CYS A 153 0.44 8.48 10.03
CA CYS A 153 1.88 8.73 9.93
C CYS A 153 2.24 10.19 9.66
N THR A 154 1.31 11.13 9.84
CA THR A 154 1.57 12.55 9.62
C THR A 154 2.62 13.11 10.57
N LEU A 155 3.40 14.08 10.08
CA LEU A 155 4.30 14.90 10.88
C LEU A 155 3.52 16.03 11.56
N HIS A 156 3.65 16.15 12.88
CA HIS A 156 3.11 17.25 13.66
C HIS A 156 4.21 18.23 14.04
N LEU A 157 4.06 19.48 13.62
CA LEU A 157 4.91 20.61 13.99
C LEU A 157 4.07 21.64 14.75
N PRO A 158 4.68 22.55 15.53
CA PRO A 158 3.94 23.67 16.12
C PRO A 158 3.21 24.46 15.04
N GLY A 159 1.88 24.47 15.10
CA GLY A 159 1.01 25.18 14.14
C GLY A 159 0.81 24.52 12.78
N ALA A 160 1.38 23.32 12.52
CA ALA A 160 1.22 22.64 11.22
C ALA A 160 1.16 21.12 11.35
N VAL A 161 0.35 20.49 10.48
CA VAL A 161 0.30 19.03 10.30
C VAL A 161 0.57 18.72 8.83
N ILE A 162 1.61 17.93 8.57
CA ILE A 162 2.09 17.64 7.21
C ILE A 162 1.94 16.14 6.95
N GLY A 163 1.24 15.78 5.88
CA GLY A 163 1.01 14.40 5.47
C GLY A 163 -0.45 14.11 5.14
N PRO A 164 -0.78 12.87 4.80
CA PRO A 164 -2.07 12.52 4.19
C PRO A 164 -3.26 12.48 5.17
N ARG A 165 -3.09 12.60 6.47
CA ARG A 165 -4.16 12.56 7.49
C ARG A 165 -5.19 11.45 7.22
N ARG A 166 -4.74 10.23 7.08
CA ARG A 166 -5.57 9.11 6.60
C ARG A 166 -6.45 8.48 7.68
N SER A 167 -6.00 8.51 8.93
CA SER A 167 -6.58 7.77 10.03
C SER A 167 -6.64 8.63 11.30
N PRO A 168 -7.62 8.44 12.18
CA PRO A 168 -7.62 9.02 13.53
C PRO A 168 -6.71 8.26 14.49
N VAL A 169 -6.27 7.03 14.14
CA VAL A 169 -5.44 6.18 15.00
C VAL A 169 -3.98 6.61 14.90
N ARG A 170 -3.42 7.11 15.99
CA ARG A 170 -2.09 7.71 16.00
C ARG A 170 -1.21 7.25 17.15
N THR A 171 -1.79 6.89 18.30
CA THR A 171 -1.03 6.55 19.50
C THR A 171 -1.07 5.06 19.80
N PRO A 172 -0.09 4.51 20.56
CA PRO A 172 -0.12 3.11 20.98
C PRO A 172 -1.40 2.73 21.74
N GLU A 173 -1.94 3.64 22.56
CA GLU A 173 -3.17 3.40 23.33
C GLU A 173 -4.39 3.28 22.42
N GLN A 174 -4.45 4.08 21.36
CA GLN A 174 -5.52 3.98 20.36
C GLN A 174 -5.41 2.67 19.57
N VAL A 175 -4.19 2.24 19.22
CA VAL A 175 -3.96 0.95 18.56
C VAL A 175 -4.32 -0.19 19.47
N ASP A 176 -3.88 -0.19 20.74
CA ASP A 176 -4.25 -1.20 21.75
C ASP A 176 -5.77 -1.35 21.90
N GLY A 177 -6.46 -0.21 22.06
CA GLY A 177 -7.92 -0.21 22.19
C GLY A 177 -8.63 -0.76 20.96
N LEU A 178 -8.19 -0.41 19.75
CA LEU A 178 -8.78 -0.90 18.50
C LEU A 178 -8.45 -2.38 18.28
N ALA A 179 -7.19 -2.80 18.52
CA ALA A 179 -6.76 -4.18 18.39
C ALA A 179 -7.54 -5.11 19.30
N ARG A 180 -7.74 -4.72 20.58
CA ARG A 180 -8.56 -5.47 21.54
C ARG A 180 -9.99 -5.68 21.01
N ARG A 181 -10.64 -4.62 20.52
CA ARG A 181 -11.98 -4.71 19.94
C ARG A 181 -12.05 -5.60 18.71
N ILE A 182 -10.98 -5.64 17.90
CA ILE A 182 -10.90 -6.54 16.75
C ILE A 182 -10.87 -8.00 17.21
N VAL A 183 -9.98 -8.35 18.16
CA VAL A 183 -9.83 -9.75 18.60
C VAL A 183 -11.01 -10.26 19.41
N ASP A 184 -11.77 -9.38 20.08
CA ASP A 184 -13.01 -9.71 20.76
C ASP A 184 -14.14 -10.11 19.78
N LYS A 185 -14.05 -9.72 18.50
CA LYS A 185 -15.03 -10.04 17.45
C LYS A 185 -14.60 -11.29 16.66
N ARG A 186 -15.22 -12.44 16.92
CA ARG A 186 -14.91 -13.71 16.22
C ARG A 186 -15.00 -13.65 14.69
N CYS A 187 -15.69 -12.67 14.14
CA CYS A 187 -15.84 -12.45 12.70
C CYS A 187 -14.70 -11.63 12.08
N LEU A 188 -13.72 -11.18 12.87
CA LEU A 188 -12.56 -10.41 12.42
C LEU A 188 -11.27 -11.13 12.82
N ARG A 189 -10.22 -10.94 12.03
CA ARG A 189 -8.85 -11.39 12.31
C ARG A 189 -7.87 -10.26 12.04
N LEU A 190 -7.24 -9.73 13.09
CA LEU A 190 -6.17 -8.75 12.95
C LEU A 190 -4.93 -9.44 12.38
N VAL A 191 -4.46 -8.98 11.20
CA VAL A 191 -3.31 -9.57 10.50
C VAL A 191 -2.23 -8.55 10.14
N GLY A 192 -2.47 -7.26 10.31
CA GLY A 192 -1.46 -6.28 9.93
C GLY A 192 -1.72 -4.87 10.40
N VAL A 193 -0.71 -4.04 10.13
CA VAL A 193 -0.76 -2.59 10.33
C VAL A 193 -0.31 -1.91 9.04
N MET A 194 -1.05 -0.89 8.61
CA MET A 194 -0.67 0.02 7.54
C MET A 194 -0.12 1.31 8.15
N ALA A 195 1.10 1.69 7.82
CA ALA A 195 1.81 2.85 8.37
C ALA A 195 2.46 3.67 7.25
N TYR A 196 1.65 4.21 6.33
CA TYR A 196 2.12 4.92 5.13
C TYR A 196 2.46 6.38 5.42
N GLU A 197 3.74 6.74 5.24
CA GLU A 197 4.29 8.09 5.40
C GLU A 197 4.32 8.87 4.07
N GLY A 198 3.16 9.25 3.56
CA GLY A 198 3.04 9.91 2.24
C GLY A 198 3.85 11.20 2.08
N GLN A 199 4.11 11.95 3.15
CA GLN A 199 4.95 13.15 3.15
C GLN A 199 6.44 12.84 2.96
N VAL A 200 6.87 11.58 3.20
CA VAL A 200 8.24 11.10 2.95
C VAL A 200 8.31 10.40 1.60
N ALA A 201 7.38 9.50 1.34
CA ALA A 201 7.35 8.66 0.14
C ALA A 201 7.15 9.44 -1.18
N SER A 202 6.53 10.63 -1.12
CA SER A 202 6.23 11.45 -2.30
C SER A 202 7.31 12.51 -2.61
N VAL A 203 8.39 12.55 -1.83
CA VAL A 203 9.45 13.56 -1.99
C VAL A 203 10.61 12.98 -2.79
N ALA A 204 10.80 13.46 -4.02
CA ALA A 204 11.99 13.13 -4.81
C ALA A 204 13.23 13.81 -4.21
N ASP A 205 14.29 13.04 -3.94
CA ASP A 205 15.55 13.54 -3.34
C ASP A 205 16.41 14.35 -4.32
N ALA A 206 16.07 14.36 -5.60
CA ALA A 206 16.93 14.87 -6.68
C ALA A 206 16.90 16.40 -6.87
N GLU A 207 16.11 17.14 -6.09
CA GLU A 207 16.07 18.60 -6.25
C GLU A 207 17.25 19.28 -5.55
N ALA A 208 18.03 20.04 -6.33
CA ALA A 208 19.10 20.89 -5.82
C ALA A 208 18.55 22.20 -5.24
N GLY A 209 19.36 22.88 -4.40
CA GLY A 209 19.02 24.19 -3.86
C GLY A 209 18.19 24.18 -2.55
N VAL A 210 17.60 25.33 -2.23
CA VAL A 210 16.86 25.55 -0.96
C VAL A 210 15.65 24.63 -0.84
N ALA A 211 14.92 24.44 -1.93
CA ALA A 211 13.75 23.54 -1.95
C ALA A 211 14.14 22.09 -1.60
N GLY A 212 15.23 21.59 -2.18
CA GLY A 212 15.76 20.26 -1.84
C GLY A 212 16.21 20.15 -0.39
N SER A 213 16.80 21.21 0.19
CA SER A 213 17.22 21.23 1.60
C SER A 213 16.02 21.18 2.54
N VAL A 214 14.95 21.90 2.24
CA VAL A 214 13.69 21.87 3.02
C VAL A 214 13.05 20.48 2.93
N LYS A 215 13.04 19.86 1.76
CA LYS A 215 12.49 18.50 1.59
C LYS A 215 13.28 17.46 2.40
N ARG A 216 14.63 17.51 2.36
CA ARG A 216 15.48 16.60 3.16
C ARG A 216 15.29 16.80 4.67
N TRP A 217 15.17 18.07 5.11
CA TRP A 217 14.85 18.37 6.51
C TRP A 217 13.48 17.80 6.90
N LEU A 218 12.45 18.01 6.09
CA LEU A 218 11.11 17.51 6.33
C LEU A 218 11.10 15.96 6.43
N ARG A 219 11.79 15.29 5.51
CA ARG A 219 11.93 13.83 5.51
C ARG A 219 12.59 13.34 6.79
N ARG A 220 13.74 13.90 7.17
CA ARG A 220 14.46 13.54 8.39
C ARG A 220 13.61 13.76 9.64
N THR A 221 13.03 14.94 9.80
CA THR A 221 12.19 15.28 10.95
C THR A 221 10.95 14.39 11.04
N SER A 222 10.36 14.04 9.87
CA SER A 222 9.23 13.10 9.81
C SER A 222 9.64 11.72 10.34
N MET A 223 10.77 11.19 9.91
CA MET A 223 11.23 9.86 10.33
C MET A 223 11.66 9.84 11.80
N GLU A 224 12.37 10.86 12.28
CA GLU A 224 12.74 11.01 13.70
C GLU A 224 11.53 11.02 14.62
N GLN A 225 10.42 11.64 14.22
CA GLN A 225 9.18 11.65 14.99
C GLN A 225 8.38 10.35 14.82
N LEU A 226 8.34 9.82 13.60
CA LEU A 226 7.50 8.68 13.25
C LEU A 226 8.07 7.36 13.76
N GLY A 227 9.36 7.08 13.59
CA GLY A 227 9.97 5.79 13.88
C GLY A 227 9.66 5.24 15.28
N PRO A 228 9.99 5.96 16.37
CA PRO A 228 9.67 5.49 17.71
C PRO A 228 8.18 5.28 17.96
N ARG A 229 7.33 6.17 17.42
CA ARG A 229 5.88 6.09 17.56
C ARG A 229 5.30 4.91 16.75
N ARG A 230 5.76 4.70 15.50
CA ARG A 230 5.38 3.58 14.65
C ARG A 230 5.70 2.26 15.33
N LYS A 231 6.95 2.13 15.84
CA LYS A 231 7.36 0.95 16.60
C LYS A 231 6.44 0.68 17.79
N ALA A 232 6.19 1.66 18.64
CA ALA A 232 5.31 1.52 19.80
C ALA A 232 3.87 1.12 19.41
N CYS A 233 3.33 1.69 18.34
CA CYS A 233 2.02 1.31 17.79
C CYS A 233 1.99 -0.14 17.27
N ILE A 234 3.04 -0.56 16.57
CA ILE A 234 3.16 -1.94 16.09
C ILE A 234 3.28 -2.93 17.26
N ASP A 235 4.08 -2.59 18.27
CA ASP A 235 4.22 -3.42 19.48
C ASP A 235 2.88 -3.55 20.23
N ALA A 236 2.09 -2.46 20.29
CA ALA A 236 0.74 -2.49 20.84
C ALA A 236 -0.21 -3.42 20.07
N ALA A 237 -0.15 -3.41 18.73
CA ALA A 237 -0.95 -4.35 17.92
C ALA A 237 -0.49 -5.80 18.11
N ARG A 238 0.83 -6.05 18.15
CA ARG A 238 1.43 -7.38 18.37
C ARG A 238 1.10 -7.99 19.72
N ALA A 239 0.77 -7.18 20.72
CA ALA A 239 0.32 -7.68 22.02
C ALA A 239 -1.03 -8.44 21.94
N HIS A 240 -1.80 -8.27 20.87
CA HIS A 240 -3.12 -8.88 20.67
C HIS A 240 -3.17 -9.92 19.55
N ALA A 241 -2.25 -9.88 18.58
CA ALA A 241 -2.28 -10.78 17.43
C ALA A 241 -0.88 -10.97 16.81
N ASP A 242 -0.66 -12.14 16.22
CA ASP A 242 0.49 -12.36 15.32
C ASP A 242 0.22 -11.66 13.99
N LEU A 243 0.99 -10.61 13.71
CA LEU A 243 0.83 -9.83 12.49
C LEU A 243 1.54 -10.53 11.32
N GLU A 244 0.79 -10.74 10.22
CA GLU A 244 1.33 -11.27 8.96
C GLU A 244 2.20 -10.21 8.25
N PHE A 245 1.89 -8.91 8.44
CA PHE A 245 2.66 -7.82 7.83
C PHE A 245 2.59 -6.49 8.60
N VAL A 246 3.59 -5.67 8.36
CA VAL A 246 3.55 -4.21 8.59
C VAL A 246 3.86 -3.55 7.26
N ASN A 247 2.91 -2.81 6.70
CA ASN A 247 3.05 -2.18 5.40
C ASN A 247 3.25 -0.67 5.55
N GLY A 248 4.31 -0.17 4.96
CA GLY A 248 4.67 1.26 4.94
C GLY A 248 5.51 1.57 3.72
N GLY A 249 6.04 2.77 3.65
CA GLY A 249 6.90 3.19 2.56
C GLY A 249 6.17 3.44 1.23
N GLY A 250 6.95 3.84 0.27
CA GLY A 250 6.58 4.03 -1.12
C GLY A 250 7.82 4.15 -1.97
N THR A 251 7.69 4.26 -3.30
CA THR A 251 8.83 4.27 -4.24
C THR A 251 9.93 5.27 -3.85
N GLY A 252 9.57 6.43 -3.31
CA GLY A 252 10.52 7.47 -2.88
C GLY A 252 11.13 7.25 -1.49
N SER A 253 10.68 6.27 -0.70
CA SER A 253 11.16 6.04 0.67
C SER A 253 11.62 4.61 0.94
N LEU A 254 11.77 3.78 -0.10
CA LEU A 254 12.13 2.36 0.06
C LEU A 254 13.37 2.15 0.93
N ASP A 255 14.44 2.88 0.64
CA ASP A 255 15.72 2.81 1.36
C ASP A 255 15.62 3.26 2.83
N VAL A 256 14.78 4.25 3.12
CA VAL A 256 14.60 4.77 4.48
C VAL A 256 13.67 3.87 5.29
N SER A 257 12.58 3.43 4.68
CA SER A 257 11.63 2.53 5.32
C SER A 257 12.21 1.13 5.54
N ALA A 258 13.16 0.70 4.69
CA ALA A 258 13.88 -0.56 4.86
C ALA A 258 14.94 -0.52 5.99
N ALA A 259 15.42 0.68 6.34
CA ALA A 259 16.42 0.86 7.39
C ALA A 259 15.84 0.97 8.81
N GLU A 260 14.52 1.02 8.97
CA GLU A 260 13.81 1.06 10.25
C GLU A 260 13.58 -0.36 10.83
#